data_71bb2e871cc78e954d1c229b0fdc9ec2
#
_entry.id   71bb2e871cc78e954d1c229b0fdc9ec2
#
_cell.length_a   1.000
_cell.length_b   1.000
_cell.length_c   1.000
_cell.angle_alpha   90.00
_cell.angle_beta   90.00
_cell.angle_gamma   90.00
#
_symmetry.space_group_name_H-M   'P 1'
#
loop_
_entity.id
_entity.type
_entity.pdbx_description
1 polymer ?
#
loop_
_entity_poly.entity_id
_entity_poly.type
_entity_poly.pdbx_seq_one_letter_code
_entity_poly.pdbx_strand_id
1 'polypeptide(L)'
;MELKRMQFTGSVWRPPYEANSLLLQATIGCSHHRCKFCSLYKDTQFRVASREEVERNLEIAQLYQPKARRVFLTGANPFVLSFEKLKILATLIKIYLPEVQNIGCFARISDIKQKTIEQLMELRQLGYDRISIGTESGDNITLSQMNKGYSVMDIVEQCRKLENAGIEYNFTYLIGLAGKGQGERNAINTADTFSLLHPYIINVLSLTVFPDTVLYEEIGMGTFIEASEYERIEEMEMFIERFQPSNCVHLLANTVSNPIPFIGALPKERERILKEIQSIKNNFREEDLRDYRKRIKSL
;
A
#
# COMPACT_ATOMS: atom_id res chain seq x y z
N MET A 1 -9.05 -24.41 29.68
CA MET A 1 -8.70 -22.96 29.61
C MET A 1 -8.93 -22.54 28.18
N GLU A 2 -9.96 -21.76 27.92
CA GLU A 2 -10.28 -21.28 26.58
C GLU A 2 -9.14 -20.39 26.09
N LEU A 3 -8.57 -20.71 24.93
CA LEU A 3 -7.50 -19.92 24.32
C LEU A 3 -8.06 -18.55 23.92
N LYS A 4 -7.70 -17.50 24.67
CA LYS A 4 -8.05 -16.13 24.29
C LYS A 4 -7.36 -15.77 22.99
N ARG A 5 -8.11 -15.35 21.98
CA ARG A 5 -7.59 -14.93 20.66
C ARG A 5 -7.83 -13.44 20.47
N MET A 6 -6.88 -12.79 19.80
CA MET A 6 -7.09 -11.41 19.34
C MET A 6 -8.32 -11.36 18.42
N GLN A 7 -9.14 -10.35 18.59
CA GLN A 7 -10.38 -10.17 17.83
C GLN A 7 -10.18 -9.07 16.79
N PHE A 8 -10.54 -9.40 15.56
CA PHE A 8 -10.53 -8.46 14.45
C PHE A 8 -11.94 -8.40 13.85
N THR A 9 -12.38 -7.19 13.50
CA THR A 9 -13.66 -6.95 12.84
C THR A 9 -13.43 -6.71 11.35
N GLY A 10 -14.13 -7.43 10.49
CA GLY A 10 -14.01 -7.32 9.05
C GLY A 10 -12.70 -7.88 8.50
N SER A 11 -12.41 -7.56 7.25
CA SER A 11 -11.19 -8.01 6.58
C SER A 11 -9.95 -7.33 7.17
N VAL A 12 -8.89 -8.11 7.33
CA VAL A 12 -7.59 -7.63 7.83
C VAL A 12 -6.53 -7.87 6.76
N TRP A 13 -5.94 -6.81 6.30
CA TRP A 13 -4.90 -6.84 5.29
C TRP A 13 -3.56 -6.44 5.89
N ARG A 14 -2.51 -7.10 5.43
CA ARG A 14 -1.13 -6.87 5.85
C ARG A 14 -0.19 -6.99 4.65
N PRO A 15 0.72 -6.04 4.43
CA PRO A 15 1.69 -6.19 3.36
C PRO A 15 2.64 -7.35 3.64
N PRO A 16 3.15 -8.06 2.62
CA PRO A 16 4.06 -9.20 2.81
C PRO A 16 5.31 -8.86 3.62
N TYR A 17 5.85 -7.65 3.47
CA TYR A 17 7.03 -7.20 4.22
C TYR A 17 6.77 -6.90 5.72
N GLU A 18 5.52 -6.96 6.15
CA GLU A 18 5.10 -6.89 7.57
C GLU A 18 4.71 -8.27 8.15
N ALA A 19 5.09 -9.38 7.47
CA ALA A 19 4.70 -10.73 7.87
C ALA A 19 5.03 -11.08 9.33
N ASN A 20 6.13 -10.52 9.86
CA ASN A 20 6.60 -10.76 11.23
C ASN A 20 6.11 -9.75 12.25
N SER A 21 5.33 -8.75 11.85
CA SER A 21 4.80 -7.74 12.77
C SER A 21 3.59 -8.27 13.54
N LEU A 22 3.48 -7.88 14.81
CA LEU A 22 2.25 -8.06 15.57
C LEU A 22 1.16 -7.17 14.96
N LEU A 23 0.01 -7.74 14.64
CA LEU A 23 -1.12 -6.97 14.12
C LEU A 23 -1.95 -6.40 15.27
N LEU A 24 -2.30 -5.12 15.18
CA LEU A 24 -3.23 -4.47 16.09
C LEU A 24 -4.26 -3.66 15.28
N GLN A 25 -5.54 -3.96 15.46
CA GLN A 25 -6.58 -3.24 14.74
C GLN A 25 -6.84 -1.87 15.37
N ALA A 26 -6.53 -0.80 14.64
CA ALA A 26 -6.74 0.57 15.08
C ALA A 26 -7.98 1.22 14.41
N THR A 27 -8.29 0.80 13.18
CA THR A 27 -9.49 1.20 12.45
C THR A 27 -10.13 0.02 11.73
N ILE A 28 -11.39 0.11 11.46
CA ILE A 28 -12.18 -0.84 10.69
C ILE A 28 -12.67 -0.13 9.42
N GLY A 29 -12.61 -0.79 8.27
CA GLY A 29 -13.02 -0.18 7.01
C GLY A 29 -12.06 0.88 6.48
N CYS A 30 -12.48 1.63 5.46
CA CYS A 30 -11.71 2.68 4.80
C CYS A 30 -12.39 4.04 4.96
N SER A 31 -11.65 5.06 5.41
CA SER A 31 -12.19 6.40 5.63
C SER A 31 -12.54 7.14 4.32
N HIS A 32 -11.95 6.75 3.20
CA HIS A 32 -12.23 7.34 1.90
C HIS A 32 -13.35 6.63 1.13
N HIS A 33 -13.25 5.32 1.00
CA HIS A 33 -14.27 4.43 0.45
C HIS A 33 -14.83 4.83 -0.94
N ARG A 34 -14.00 5.47 -1.80
CA ARG A 34 -14.43 6.03 -3.09
C ARG A 34 -13.55 5.60 -4.27
N CYS A 35 -12.47 4.85 -4.04
CA CYS A 35 -11.62 4.37 -5.13
C CYS A 35 -12.40 3.40 -6.00
N LYS A 36 -12.51 3.68 -7.30
CA LYS A 36 -13.34 2.89 -8.23
C LYS A 36 -12.93 1.42 -8.37
N PHE A 37 -11.64 1.13 -8.18
CA PHE A 37 -11.06 -0.21 -8.34
C PHE A 37 -11.05 -1.07 -7.06
N CYS A 38 -11.32 -0.47 -5.89
CA CYS A 38 -11.06 -1.12 -4.60
C CYS A 38 -12.29 -1.84 -4.06
N SER A 39 -12.15 -3.15 -3.80
CA SER A 39 -13.15 -4.02 -3.17
C SER A 39 -12.85 -4.35 -1.69
N LEU A 40 -11.63 -4.02 -1.20
CA LEU A 40 -11.09 -4.56 0.07
C LEU A 40 -11.96 -4.31 1.31
N TYR A 41 -12.73 -3.22 1.32
CA TYR A 41 -13.54 -2.81 2.48
C TYR A 41 -14.96 -2.39 2.09
N LYS A 42 -15.48 -2.85 0.93
CA LYS A 42 -16.74 -2.37 0.37
C LYS A 42 -17.92 -2.51 1.36
N ASP A 43 -18.02 -3.66 2.02
CA ASP A 43 -19.12 -3.98 2.94
C ASP A 43 -18.81 -3.59 4.40
N THR A 44 -17.76 -2.79 4.61
CA THR A 44 -17.32 -2.44 5.97
C THR A 44 -17.37 -0.94 6.19
N GLN A 45 -18.31 -0.49 7.01
CA GLN A 45 -18.41 0.92 7.40
C GLN A 45 -17.17 1.34 8.20
N PHE A 46 -16.62 2.51 7.87
CA PHE A 46 -15.47 3.04 8.60
C PHE A 46 -15.82 3.37 10.04
N ARG A 47 -15.01 2.88 10.97
CA ARG A 47 -14.99 3.30 12.37
C ARG A 47 -13.60 3.19 12.97
N VAL A 48 -13.40 3.90 14.06
CA VAL A 48 -12.20 3.76 14.91
C VAL A 48 -12.44 2.61 15.89
N ALA A 49 -11.43 1.79 16.14
CA ALA A 49 -11.50 0.79 17.21
C ALA A 49 -11.64 1.49 18.55
N SER A 50 -12.48 0.95 19.43
CA SER A 50 -12.63 1.51 20.77
C SER A 50 -11.37 1.25 21.61
N ARG A 51 -11.20 2.01 22.66
CA ARG A 51 -10.08 1.82 23.60
C ARG A 51 -10.11 0.41 24.21
N GLU A 52 -11.28 -0.07 24.56
CA GLU A 52 -11.50 -1.39 25.15
C GLU A 52 -11.15 -2.52 24.16
N GLU A 53 -11.46 -2.34 22.86
CA GLU A 53 -11.06 -3.28 21.81
C GLU A 53 -9.54 -3.35 21.66
N VAL A 54 -8.88 -2.19 21.68
CA VAL A 54 -7.41 -2.09 21.58
C VAL A 54 -6.74 -2.71 22.81
N GLU A 55 -7.15 -2.32 24.02
CA GLU A 55 -6.56 -2.82 25.27
C GLU A 55 -6.74 -4.34 25.42
N ARG A 56 -7.93 -4.88 25.11
CA ARG A 56 -8.18 -6.32 25.11
C ARG A 56 -7.23 -7.08 24.18
N ASN A 57 -7.00 -6.56 22.97
CA ASN A 57 -6.09 -7.18 22.03
C ASN A 57 -4.62 -7.07 22.50
N LEU A 58 -4.24 -5.96 23.13
CA LEU A 58 -2.92 -5.77 23.71
C LEU A 58 -2.66 -6.71 24.91
N GLU A 59 -3.65 -6.93 25.78
CA GLU A 59 -3.59 -7.93 26.85
C GLU A 59 -3.32 -9.34 26.31
N ILE A 60 -4.02 -9.71 25.23
CA ILE A 60 -3.82 -11.01 24.58
C ILE A 60 -2.43 -11.07 23.93
N ALA A 61 -2.01 -10.01 23.25
CA ALA A 61 -0.68 -9.93 22.64
C ALA A 61 0.43 -10.05 23.68
N GLN A 62 0.28 -9.42 24.85
CA GLN A 62 1.22 -9.52 25.96
C GLN A 62 1.40 -10.97 26.44
N LEU A 63 0.34 -11.80 26.40
CA LEU A 63 0.40 -13.21 26.79
C LEU A 63 1.13 -14.07 25.75
N TYR A 64 0.90 -13.83 24.46
CA TYR A 64 1.38 -14.72 23.39
C TYR A 64 2.63 -14.22 22.66
N GLN A 65 2.83 -12.90 22.59
CA GLN A 65 3.96 -12.26 21.92
C GLN A 65 4.57 -11.11 22.75
N PRO A 66 4.95 -11.35 24.03
CA PRO A 66 5.46 -10.31 24.94
C PRO A 66 6.74 -9.65 24.43
N LYS A 67 7.49 -10.31 23.55
CA LYS A 67 8.75 -9.84 22.95
C LYS A 67 8.58 -9.23 21.56
N ALA A 68 7.35 -8.89 21.16
CA ALA A 68 7.11 -8.22 19.88
C ALA A 68 7.92 -6.91 19.84
N ARG A 69 8.70 -6.71 18.76
CA ARG A 69 9.49 -5.49 18.56
C ARG A 69 8.84 -4.53 17.56
N ARG A 70 7.91 -5.02 16.77
CA ARG A 70 7.21 -4.25 15.74
C ARG A 70 5.71 -4.53 15.80
N VAL A 71 4.91 -3.48 15.77
CA VAL A 71 3.46 -3.53 15.63
C VAL A 71 3.07 -2.93 14.29
N PHE A 72 2.16 -3.57 13.58
CA PHE A 72 1.52 -3.01 12.40
C PHE A 72 0.04 -2.75 12.70
N LEU A 73 -0.35 -1.47 12.64
CA LEU A 73 -1.74 -1.06 12.84
C LEU A 73 -2.56 -1.39 11.61
N THR A 74 -3.57 -2.22 11.78
CA THR A 74 -4.45 -2.68 10.70
C THR A 74 -5.73 -1.82 10.59
N GLY A 75 -6.38 -1.93 9.45
CA GLY A 75 -7.45 -1.14 8.90
C GLY A 75 -6.98 -0.61 7.53
N ALA A 76 -7.87 0.02 6.75
CA ALA A 76 -7.47 0.51 5.42
C ALA A 76 -6.44 1.65 5.49
N ASN A 77 -6.60 2.55 6.46
CA ASN A 77 -5.72 3.70 6.64
C ASN A 77 -5.72 4.22 8.08
N PRO A 78 -5.15 3.49 9.04
CA PRO A 78 -5.09 3.91 10.44
C PRO A 78 -4.45 5.27 10.66
N PHE A 79 -3.57 5.71 9.74
CA PHE A 79 -2.94 7.02 9.83
C PHE A 79 -3.90 8.21 9.65
N VAL A 80 -5.18 7.94 9.28
CA VAL A 80 -6.25 8.97 9.30
C VAL A 80 -6.59 9.45 10.71
N LEU A 81 -6.27 8.66 11.72
CA LEU A 81 -6.48 9.05 13.12
C LEU A 81 -5.77 10.37 13.43
N SER A 82 -6.37 11.18 14.31
CA SER A 82 -5.74 12.42 14.76
C SER A 82 -4.41 12.13 15.45
N PHE A 83 -3.53 13.13 15.47
CA PHE A 83 -2.25 13.05 16.18
C PHE A 83 -2.42 12.52 17.61
N GLU A 84 -3.37 13.06 18.37
CA GLU A 84 -3.63 12.64 19.76
C GLU A 84 -4.02 11.15 19.86
N LYS A 85 -4.86 10.65 18.95
CA LYS A 85 -5.23 9.23 18.93
C LYS A 85 -4.05 8.32 18.59
N LEU A 86 -3.21 8.71 17.64
CA LEU A 86 -1.99 7.97 17.31
C LEU A 86 -1.00 7.96 18.49
N LYS A 87 -0.87 9.07 19.21
CA LYS A 87 -0.06 9.18 20.43
C LYS A 87 -0.57 8.26 21.53
N ILE A 88 -1.88 8.25 21.79
CA ILE A 88 -2.52 7.34 22.76
C ILE A 88 -2.24 5.88 22.38
N LEU A 89 -2.41 5.50 21.10
CA LEU A 89 -2.12 4.14 20.64
C LEU A 89 -0.67 3.74 20.88
N ALA A 90 0.28 4.60 20.54
CA ALA A 90 1.70 4.33 20.79
C ALA A 90 2.00 4.16 22.28
N THR A 91 1.38 4.97 23.13
CA THR A 91 1.52 4.88 24.58
C THR A 91 0.96 3.56 25.12
N LEU A 92 -0.24 3.17 24.70
CA LEU A 92 -0.84 1.88 25.09
C LEU A 92 0.01 0.70 24.63
N ILE A 93 0.49 0.73 23.38
CA ILE A 93 1.38 -0.32 22.87
C ILE A 93 2.61 -0.47 23.75
N LYS A 94 3.26 0.62 24.15
CA LYS A 94 4.46 0.58 25.00
C LYS A 94 4.17 0.12 26.44
N ILE A 95 2.99 0.41 26.98
CA ILE A 95 2.58 -0.06 28.31
C ILE A 95 2.44 -1.59 28.31
N TYR A 96 1.75 -2.16 27.33
CA TYR A 96 1.50 -3.61 27.26
C TYR A 96 2.67 -4.40 26.68
N LEU A 97 3.41 -3.81 25.74
CA LEU A 97 4.49 -4.44 24.97
C LEU A 97 5.74 -3.53 25.00
N PRO A 98 6.47 -3.49 26.13
CA PRO A 98 7.57 -2.55 26.32
C PRO A 98 8.76 -2.74 25.37
N GLU A 99 8.90 -3.93 24.77
CA GLU A 99 9.97 -4.19 23.79
C GLU A 99 9.66 -3.65 22.38
N VAL A 100 8.44 -3.14 22.12
CA VAL A 100 8.07 -2.56 20.84
C VAL A 100 8.86 -1.29 20.58
N GLN A 101 9.62 -1.29 19.50
CA GLN A 101 10.45 -0.17 19.03
C GLN A 101 9.80 0.56 17.87
N ASN A 102 9.06 -0.17 17.01
CA ASN A 102 8.58 0.30 15.72
C ASN A 102 7.08 0.06 15.54
N ILE A 103 6.41 1.05 14.97
CA ILE A 103 4.98 1.02 14.63
C ILE A 103 4.82 1.40 13.17
N GLY A 104 4.28 0.48 12.38
CA GLY A 104 3.90 0.73 10.99
C GLY A 104 2.39 0.79 10.82
N CYS A 105 1.91 1.37 9.74
CA CYS A 105 0.50 1.34 9.36
C CYS A 105 0.28 1.69 7.89
N PHE A 106 -0.93 1.46 7.41
CA PHE A 106 -1.38 2.01 6.14
C PHE A 106 -1.79 3.48 6.26
N ALA A 107 -1.55 4.22 5.19
CA ALA A 107 -1.97 5.60 5.04
C ALA A 107 -2.40 5.91 3.61
N ARG A 108 -3.16 7.00 3.48
CA ARG A 108 -3.37 7.74 2.25
C ARG A 108 -2.60 9.07 2.34
N ILE A 109 -2.29 9.66 1.21
CA ILE A 109 -1.64 10.98 1.15
C ILE A 109 -2.43 12.04 1.94
N SER A 110 -3.77 12.01 1.83
CA SER A 110 -4.66 12.89 2.58
C SER A 110 -4.54 12.77 4.11
N ASP A 111 -4.15 11.61 4.62
CA ASP A 111 -4.02 11.38 6.06
C ASP A 111 -2.77 12.06 6.63
N ILE A 112 -1.70 12.11 5.82
CA ILE A 112 -0.45 12.79 6.16
C ILE A 112 -0.67 14.31 6.16
N LYS A 113 -1.46 14.82 5.20
CA LYS A 113 -1.79 16.24 5.05
C LYS A 113 -2.42 16.84 6.32
N GLN A 114 -3.14 16.05 7.09
CA GLN A 114 -3.82 16.47 8.32
C GLN A 114 -2.88 16.69 9.51
N LYS A 115 -1.60 16.39 9.40
CA LYS A 115 -0.62 16.49 10.48
C LYS A 115 0.43 17.54 10.17
N THR A 116 0.86 18.29 11.19
CA THR A 116 2.01 19.21 11.04
C THR A 116 3.32 18.42 11.04
N ILE A 117 4.41 19.07 10.65
CA ILE A 117 5.73 18.44 10.68
C ILE A 117 6.16 18.11 12.12
N GLU A 118 5.87 19.00 13.07
CA GLU A 118 6.18 18.78 14.50
C GLU A 118 5.44 17.57 15.04
N GLN A 119 4.16 17.41 14.68
CA GLN A 119 3.37 16.22 15.03
C GLN A 119 3.95 14.95 14.43
N LEU A 120 4.42 14.98 13.19
CA LEU A 120 5.07 13.84 12.55
C LEU A 120 6.42 13.51 13.23
N MET A 121 7.21 14.51 13.59
CA MET A 121 8.46 14.32 14.34
C MET A 121 8.20 13.69 15.71
N GLU A 122 7.15 14.11 16.42
CA GLU A 122 6.77 13.49 17.70
C GLU A 122 6.28 12.05 17.48
N LEU A 123 5.47 11.78 16.45
CA LEU A 123 5.07 10.41 16.10
C LEU A 123 6.29 9.51 15.79
N ARG A 124 7.30 10.06 15.12
CA ARG A 124 8.57 9.34 14.88
C ARG A 124 9.26 8.95 16.20
N GLN A 125 9.33 9.86 17.16
CA GLN A 125 9.89 9.59 18.49
C GLN A 125 9.06 8.56 19.27
N LEU A 126 7.76 8.50 19.05
CA LEU A 126 6.86 7.52 19.66
C LEU A 126 6.96 6.13 19.02
N GLY A 127 7.71 5.99 17.92
CA GLY A 127 7.98 4.73 17.27
C GLY A 127 7.33 4.54 15.89
N TYR A 128 6.57 5.50 15.38
CA TYR A 128 6.09 5.44 13.99
C TYR A 128 7.26 5.60 13.03
N ASP A 129 7.72 4.51 12.46
CA ASP A 129 8.96 4.49 11.68
C ASP A 129 8.75 4.35 10.18
N ARG A 130 7.73 3.59 9.76
CA ARG A 130 7.48 3.33 8.34
C ARG A 130 5.99 3.25 8.03
N ILE A 131 5.57 4.05 7.05
CA ILE A 131 4.17 4.19 6.62
C ILE A 131 4.00 3.58 5.24
N SER A 132 3.01 2.68 5.07
CA SER A 132 2.66 2.08 3.79
C SER A 132 1.57 2.89 3.11
N ILE A 133 1.91 3.55 2.01
CA ILE A 133 1.05 4.52 1.32
C ILE A 133 0.49 3.90 0.04
N GLY A 134 -0.83 3.79 -0.04
CA GLY A 134 -1.53 3.41 -1.26
C GLY A 134 -1.54 4.57 -2.27
N THR A 135 -0.40 4.86 -2.91
CA THR A 135 -0.30 5.88 -3.96
C THR A 135 -0.98 5.45 -5.25
N GLU A 136 -0.80 4.21 -5.65
CA GLU A 136 -1.30 3.50 -6.82
C GLU A 136 -0.76 4.04 -8.16
N SER A 137 -0.49 5.33 -8.27
CA SER A 137 0.02 6.01 -9.47
C SER A 137 0.66 7.35 -9.08
N GLY A 138 1.55 7.84 -9.94
CA GLY A 138 2.08 9.21 -9.95
C GLY A 138 1.56 10.02 -11.15
N ASP A 139 0.46 9.62 -11.76
CA ASP A 139 -0.17 10.31 -12.89
C ASP A 139 -1.50 10.95 -12.47
N ASN A 140 -1.62 12.28 -12.59
CA ASN A 140 -2.81 13.03 -12.19
C ASN A 140 -4.09 12.56 -12.90
N ILE A 141 -4.00 12.14 -14.17
CA ILE A 141 -5.17 11.68 -14.93
C ILE A 141 -5.67 10.38 -14.32
N THR A 142 -4.78 9.42 -14.09
CA THR A 142 -5.10 8.13 -13.47
C THR A 142 -5.63 8.31 -12.04
N LEU A 143 -4.99 9.15 -11.22
CA LEU A 143 -5.44 9.45 -9.85
C LEU A 143 -6.86 10.03 -9.82
N SER A 144 -7.15 10.98 -10.73
CA SER A 144 -8.48 11.60 -10.85
C SER A 144 -9.52 10.60 -11.33
N GLN A 145 -9.24 9.84 -12.40
CA GLN A 145 -10.14 8.82 -12.94
C GLN A 145 -10.51 7.76 -11.90
N MET A 146 -9.58 7.40 -11.02
CA MET A 146 -9.77 6.37 -9.99
C MET A 146 -10.28 6.92 -8.65
N ASN A 147 -10.65 8.19 -8.57
CA ASN A 147 -11.15 8.85 -7.37
C ASN A 147 -10.20 8.73 -6.16
N LYS A 148 -8.89 8.89 -6.37
CA LYS A 148 -7.92 8.83 -5.27
C LYS A 148 -8.06 10.01 -4.30
N GLY A 149 -8.56 11.16 -4.78
CA GLY A 149 -8.86 12.34 -3.96
C GLY A 149 -7.62 13.16 -3.55
N TYR A 150 -6.51 13.02 -4.26
CA TYR A 150 -5.30 13.82 -4.15
C TYR A 150 -4.54 13.87 -5.48
N SER A 151 -3.65 14.80 -5.62
CA SER A 151 -2.83 15.05 -6.80
C SER A 151 -1.39 14.55 -6.63
N VAL A 152 -0.62 14.55 -7.73
CA VAL A 152 0.83 14.32 -7.72
C VAL A 152 1.55 15.34 -6.83
N MET A 153 1.14 16.60 -6.83
CA MET A 153 1.73 17.64 -5.95
C MET A 153 1.50 17.28 -4.47
N ASP A 154 0.30 16.80 -4.11
CA ASP A 154 0.04 16.33 -2.75
C ASP A 154 0.95 15.15 -2.38
N ILE A 155 1.20 14.20 -3.31
CA ILE A 155 2.13 13.09 -3.07
C ILE A 155 3.52 13.62 -2.72
N VAL A 156 4.06 14.49 -3.57
CA VAL A 156 5.42 15.05 -3.37
C VAL A 156 5.51 15.84 -2.08
N GLU A 157 4.56 16.74 -1.83
CA GLU A 157 4.55 17.59 -0.63
C GLU A 157 4.46 16.75 0.67
N GLN A 158 3.53 15.81 0.73
CA GLN A 158 3.30 15.05 1.96
C GLN A 158 4.42 14.02 2.21
N CYS A 159 5.00 13.41 1.16
CA CYS A 159 6.14 12.51 1.35
C CYS A 159 7.40 13.27 1.79
N ARG A 160 7.68 14.45 1.24
CA ARG A 160 8.77 15.31 1.75
C ARG A 160 8.57 15.70 3.21
N LYS A 161 7.32 15.90 3.63
CA LYS A 161 7.02 16.16 5.04
C LYS A 161 7.34 14.95 5.93
N LEU A 162 7.09 13.71 5.47
CA LEU A 162 7.53 12.49 6.16
C LEU A 162 9.06 12.39 6.22
N GLU A 163 9.75 12.65 5.11
CA GLU A 163 11.22 12.64 5.03
C GLU A 163 11.83 13.62 6.04
N ASN A 164 11.32 14.85 6.09
CA ASN A 164 11.76 15.87 7.04
C ASN A 164 11.48 15.49 8.50
N ALA A 165 10.47 14.67 8.76
CA ALA A 165 10.18 14.12 10.07
C ALA A 165 10.96 12.84 10.40
N GLY A 166 11.75 12.30 9.47
CA GLY A 166 12.50 11.05 9.64
C GLY A 166 11.62 9.80 9.64
N ILE A 167 10.43 9.85 9.04
CA ILE A 167 9.53 8.71 8.86
C ILE A 167 9.72 8.14 7.46
N GLU A 168 10.15 6.89 7.37
CA GLU A 168 10.24 6.15 6.11
C GLU A 168 8.84 5.82 5.57
N TYR A 169 8.75 5.58 4.27
CA TYR A 169 7.49 5.18 3.66
C TYR A 169 7.70 4.19 2.51
N ASN A 170 6.65 3.41 2.27
CA ASN A 170 6.55 2.50 1.14
C ASN A 170 5.43 2.96 0.23
N PHE A 171 5.60 2.79 -1.07
CA PHE A 171 4.56 3.04 -2.06
C PHE A 171 3.94 1.75 -2.56
N THR A 172 2.66 1.81 -2.90
CA THR A 172 2.01 0.87 -3.82
C THR A 172 1.94 1.52 -5.20
N TYR A 173 2.37 0.80 -6.23
CA TYR A 173 2.17 1.14 -7.62
C TYR A 173 1.28 0.08 -8.26
N LEU A 174 0.16 0.48 -8.86
CA LEU A 174 -0.84 -0.44 -9.40
C LEU A 174 -0.85 -0.35 -10.93
N ILE A 175 -0.10 -1.28 -11.59
CA ILE A 175 -0.02 -1.33 -13.05
C ILE A 175 -1.35 -1.78 -13.66
N GLY A 176 -1.65 -1.27 -14.87
CA GLY A 176 -2.92 -1.49 -15.58
C GLY A 176 -4.04 -0.56 -15.10
N LEU A 177 -3.81 0.27 -14.08
CA LEU A 177 -4.82 1.15 -13.51
C LEU A 177 -5.28 2.26 -14.49
N ALA A 178 -4.40 2.69 -15.37
CA ALA A 178 -4.72 3.71 -16.39
C ALA A 178 -5.61 3.18 -17.53
N GLY A 179 -5.73 1.84 -17.69
CA GLY A 179 -6.49 1.20 -18.75
C GLY A 179 -5.72 1.05 -20.05
N LYS A 180 -6.40 0.46 -21.05
CA LYS A 180 -5.82 0.12 -22.36
C LYS A 180 -5.20 1.33 -23.05
N GLY A 181 -3.96 1.16 -23.56
CA GLY A 181 -3.22 2.18 -24.32
C GLY A 181 -2.73 3.36 -23.47
N GLN A 182 -2.88 3.34 -22.14
CA GLN A 182 -2.50 4.45 -21.25
C GLN A 182 -1.35 4.10 -20.29
N GLY A 183 -0.83 2.88 -20.38
CA GLY A 183 0.21 2.36 -19.48
C GLY A 183 1.51 3.17 -19.58
N GLU A 184 1.98 3.49 -20.78
CA GLU A 184 3.21 4.27 -20.98
C GLU A 184 3.14 5.64 -20.30
N ARG A 185 2.06 6.40 -20.51
CA ARG A 185 1.86 7.70 -19.84
C ARG A 185 1.89 7.54 -18.31
N ASN A 186 1.16 6.54 -17.78
CA ASN A 186 1.09 6.28 -16.36
C ASN A 186 2.46 5.91 -15.79
N ALA A 187 3.22 5.07 -16.50
CA ALA A 187 4.56 4.65 -16.12
C ALA A 187 5.55 5.83 -16.06
N ILE A 188 5.60 6.64 -17.10
CA ILE A 188 6.49 7.81 -17.19
C ILE A 188 6.19 8.79 -16.08
N ASN A 189 4.92 9.21 -15.93
CA ASN A 189 4.53 10.19 -14.91
C ASN A 189 4.74 9.65 -13.48
N THR A 190 4.49 8.35 -13.26
CA THR A 190 4.73 7.72 -11.96
C THR A 190 6.23 7.64 -11.66
N ALA A 191 7.05 7.23 -12.62
CA ALA A 191 8.49 7.18 -12.46
C ALA A 191 9.09 8.55 -12.17
N ASP A 192 8.68 9.57 -12.92
CA ASP A 192 9.15 10.95 -12.72
C ASP A 192 8.74 11.49 -11.34
N THR A 193 7.50 11.23 -10.92
CA THR A 193 7.02 11.63 -9.59
C THR A 193 7.78 10.93 -8.46
N PHE A 194 7.96 9.61 -8.56
CA PHE A 194 8.62 8.83 -7.52
C PHE A 194 10.12 9.08 -7.47
N SER A 195 10.75 9.48 -8.59
CA SER A 195 12.17 9.88 -8.64
C SER A 195 12.49 11.15 -7.87
N LEU A 196 11.49 11.97 -7.53
CA LEU A 196 11.64 13.16 -6.68
C LEU A 196 11.69 12.84 -5.17
N LEU A 197 11.48 11.57 -4.80
CA LEU A 197 11.18 11.09 -3.46
C LEU A 197 12.06 9.90 -3.08
N HIS A 198 12.06 9.52 -1.79
CA HIS A 198 12.92 8.47 -1.26
C HIS A 198 12.12 7.31 -0.63
N PRO A 199 11.20 6.64 -1.38
CA PRO A 199 10.52 5.47 -0.84
C PRO A 199 11.51 4.37 -0.48
N TYR A 200 11.26 3.65 0.61
CA TYR A 200 12.08 2.49 0.99
C TYR A 200 11.70 1.25 0.16
N ILE A 201 10.41 1.04 -0.05
CA ILE A 201 9.87 -0.02 -0.89
C ILE A 201 8.88 0.58 -1.90
N ILE A 202 8.90 0.09 -3.14
CA ILE A 202 7.80 0.20 -4.09
C ILE A 202 7.22 -1.20 -4.27
N ASN A 203 5.98 -1.39 -3.79
CA ASN A 203 5.23 -2.63 -3.97
C ASN A 203 4.39 -2.51 -5.25
N VAL A 204 4.80 -3.21 -6.30
CA VAL A 204 4.09 -3.22 -7.58
C VAL A 204 3.03 -4.30 -7.54
N LEU A 205 1.79 -3.89 -7.74
CA LEU A 205 0.62 -4.74 -7.89
C LEU A 205 0.10 -4.62 -9.31
N SER A 206 -0.59 -5.66 -9.79
CA SER A 206 -1.29 -5.59 -11.07
C SER A 206 -2.79 -5.57 -10.84
N LEU A 207 -3.47 -4.63 -11.47
CA LEU A 207 -4.91 -4.43 -11.30
C LEU A 207 -5.68 -5.73 -11.55
N THR A 208 -6.45 -6.16 -10.55
CA THR A 208 -7.46 -7.21 -10.68
C THR A 208 -8.81 -6.57 -10.39
N VAL A 209 -9.71 -6.60 -11.35
CA VAL A 209 -11.03 -5.99 -11.23
C VAL A 209 -12.01 -7.00 -10.66
N PHE A 210 -12.63 -6.66 -9.53
CA PHE A 210 -13.62 -7.51 -8.86
C PHE A 210 -15.05 -7.04 -9.20
N PRO A 211 -16.02 -7.97 -9.27
CA PRO A 211 -17.40 -7.68 -9.71
C PRO A 211 -18.14 -6.64 -8.87
N ASP A 212 -17.69 -6.41 -7.65
CA ASP A 212 -18.31 -5.51 -6.69
C ASP A 212 -17.75 -4.07 -6.75
N THR A 213 -16.95 -3.74 -7.77
CA THR A 213 -16.30 -2.42 -7.91
C THR A 213 -16.99 -1.55 -8.97
N VAL A 214 -16.93 -0.21 -8.77
CA VAL A 214 -17.38 0.75 -9.79
C VAL A 214 -16.64 0.55 -11.10
N LEU A 215 -15.36 0.20 -11.05
CA LEU A 215 -14.56 -0.05 -12.25
C LEU A 215 -15.09 -1.25 -13.06
N TYR A 216 -15.60 -2.28 -12.39
CA TYR A 216 -16.25 -3.41 -13.07
C TYR A 216 -17.51 -2.99 -13.84
N GLU A 217 -18.31 -2.10 -13.22
CA GLU A 217 -19.49 -1.53 -13.89
C GLU A 217 -19.08 -0.68 -15.13
N GLU A 218 -18.03 0.14 -15.00
CA GLU A 218 -17.48 0.94 -16.11
C GLU A 218 -16.95 0.08 -17.25
N ILE A 219 -16.38 -1.10 -16.97
CA ILE A 219 -16.00 -2.08 -18.00
C ILE A 219 -17.25 -2.61 -18.71
N GLY A 220 -18.29 -2.98 -17.97
CA GLY A 220 -19.55 -3.46 -18.52
C GLY A 220 -20.24 -2.42 -19.44
N MET A 221 -20.09 -1.14 -19.13
CA MET A 221 -20.60 -0.02 -19.92
C MET A 221 -19.67 0.37 -21.08
N GLY A 222 -18.47 -0.18 -21.19
CA GLY A 222 -17.48 0.17 -22.20
C GLY A 222 -16.81 1.54 -21.99
N THR A 223 -16.96 2.16 -20.80
CA THR A 223 -16.34 3.46 -20.46
C THR A 223 -14.93 3.31 -19.90
N PHE A 224 -14.56 2.11 -19.48
CA PHE A 224 -13.20 1.71 -19.17
C PHE A 224 -12.86 0.42 -19.90
N ILE A 225 -11.67 0.34 -20.48
CA ILE A 225 -11.15 -0.86 -21.12
C ILE A 225 -9.88 -1.27 -20.38
N GLU A 226 -9.86 -2.51 -19.86
CA GLU A 226 -8.67 -3.03 -19.17
C GLU A 226 -7.48 -3.12 -20.12
N ALA A 227 -6.30 -2.80 -19.62
CA ALA A 227 -5.03 -3.10 -20.27
C ALA A 227 -4.85 -4.62 -20.43
N SER A 228 -4.26 -5.07 -21.54
CA SER A 228 -3.83 -6.45 -21.72
C SER A 228 -2.72 -6.82 -20.73
N GLU A 229 -2.39 -8.08 -20.59
CA GLU A 229 -1.30 -8.51 -19.71
C GLU A 229 0.05 -8.02 -20.25
N TYR A 230 0.21 -8.00 -21.59
CA TYR A 230 1.43 -7.46 -22.21
C TYR A 230 1.53 -5.94 -22.04
N GLU A 231 0.45 -5.18 -22.17
CA GLU A 231 0.45 -3.74 -21.85
C GLU A 231 0.85 -3.45 -20.39
N ARG A 232 0.44 -4.31 -19.45
CA ARG A 232 0.84 -4.18 -18.02
C ARG A 232 2.32 -4.47 -17.82
N ILE A 233 2.86 -5.45 -18.54
CA ILE A 233 4.28 -5.78 -18.53
C ILE A 233 5.09 -4.62 -19.13
N GLU A 234 4.64 -4.03 -20.24
CA GLU A 234 5.25 -2.86 -20.87
C GLU A 234 5.21 -1.64 -19.97
N GLU A 235 4.10 -1.41 -19.29
CA GLU A 235 3.99 -0.34 -18.29
C GLU A 235 5.02 -0.50 -17.17
N MET A 236 5.21 -1.72 -16.66
CA MET A 236 6.19 -2.00 -15.63
C MET A 236 7.63 -1.85 -16.14
N GLU A 237 7.92 -2.33 -17.36
CA GLU A 237 9.22 -2.18 -18.01
C GLU A 237 9.57 -0.71 -18.17
N MET A 238 8.66 0.10 -18.72
CA MET A 238 8.82 1.55 -18.89
C MET A 238 9.04 2.26 -17.55
N PHE A 239 8.28 1.89 -16.51
CA PHE A 239 8.47 2.44 -15.16
C PHE A 239 9.89 2.17 -14.64
N ILE A 240 10.39 0.94 -14.77
CA ILE A 240 11.71 0.54 -14.27
C ILE A 240 12.84 1.23 -15.05
N GLU A 241 12.68 1.37 -16.36
CA GLU A 241 13.64 2.09 -17.21
C GLU A 241 13.72 3.58 -16.83
N ARG A 242 12.57 4.20 -16.62
CA ARG A 242 12.46 5.65 -16.37
C ARG A 242 12.76 6.04 -14.93
N PHE A 243 12.43 5.20 -13.94
CA PHE A 243 12.58 5.53 -12.53
C PHE A 243 14.05 5.69 -12.14
N GLN A 244 14.43 6.88 -11.65
CA GLN A 244 15.79 7.27 -11.27
C GLN A 244 15.87 7.61 -9.78
N PRO A 245 15.85 6.59 -8.89
CA PRO A 245 15.97 6.85 -7.46
C PRO A 245 17.38 7.35 -7.10
N SER A 246 17.45 8.32 -6.20
CA SER A 246 18.73 8.81 -5.64
C SER A 246 19.26 7.94 -4.49
N ASN A 247 18.43 7.05 -3.94
CA ASN A 247 18.75 6.07 -2.91
C ASN A 247 18.48 4.64 -3.39
N CYS A 248 18.81 3.65 -2.59
CA CYS A 248 18.42 2.27 -2.85
C CYS A 248 16.93 2.08 -2.54
N VAL A 249 16.15 1.65 -3.52
CA VAL A 249 14.71 1.37 -3.41
C VAL A 249 14.46 -0.11 -3.68
N HIS A 250 13.80 -0.80 -2.75
CA HIS A 250 13.40 -2.18 -2.95
C HIS A 250 12.12 -2.25 -3.79
N LEU A 251 12.19 -2.95 -4.92
CA LEU A 251 11.05 -3.20 -5.79
C LEU A 251 10.50 -4.60 -5.51
N LEU A 252 9.24 -4.68 -5.11
CA LEU A 252 8.55 -5.93 -4.80
C LEU A 252 7.35 -6.11 -5.71
N ALA A 253 7.34 -7.15 -6.54
CA ALA A 253 6.24 -7.52 -7.42
C ALA A 253 5.85 -8.99 -7.22
N ASN A 254 5.90 -9.46 -5.96
CA ASN A 254 5.73 -10.87 -5.60
C ASN A 254 4.38 -11.18 -4.94
N THR A 255 3.37 -10.37 -5.23
CA THR A 255 2.00 -10.63 -4.78
C THR A 255 1.22 -11.48 -5.78
N VAL A 256 0.13 -12.09 -5.33
CA VAL A 256 -0.74 -12.94 -6.18
C VAL A 256 -1.34 -12.19 -7.38
N SER A 257 -1.41 -10.85 -7.34
CA SER A 257 -1.90 -10.05 -8.46
C SER A 257 -0.94 -10.01 -9.65
N ASN A 258 0.33 -10.35 -9.45
CA ASN A 258 1.33 -10.43 -10.50
C ASN A 258 1.47 -11.88 -10.96
N PRO A 259 1.16 -12.21 -12.22
CA PRO A 259 1.27 -13.57 -12.72
C PRO A 259 2.69 -14.10 -12.67
N ILE A 260 3.69 -13.22 -12.74
CA ILE A 260 5.09 -13.57 -12.62
C ILE A 260 5.74 -12.68 -11.56
N PRO A 261 6.11 -13.26 -10.41
CA PRO A 261 6.69 -12.49 -9.34
C PRO A 261 8.18 -12.19 -9.58
N PHE A 262 8.61 -10.99 -9.22
CA PHE A 262 10.04 -10.64 -9.10
C PHE A 262 10.28 -9.71 -7.92
N ILE A 263 11.52 -9.64 -7.49
CA ILE A 263 12.01 -8.70 -6.48
C ILE A 263 13.40 -8.18 -6.89
N GLY A 264 13.74 -6.98 -6.47
CA GLY A 264 15.08 -6.44 -6.69
C GLY A 264 15.29 -5.09 -6.04
N ALA A 265 16.49 -4.56 -6.17
CA ALA A 265 16.90 -3.27 -5.64
C ALA A 265 17.33 -2.33 -6.77
N LEU A 266 16.69 -1.18 -6.88
CA LEU A 266 17.02 -0.15 -7.86
C LEU A 266 17.92 0.94 -7.23
N PRO A 267 18.87 1.50 -7.97
CA PRO A 267 19.13 1.25 -9.42
C PRO A 267 20.00 0.02 -9.71
N LYS A 268 20.58 -0.62 -8.68
CA LYS A 268 21.66 -1.61 -8.81
C LYS A 268 21.29 -2.81 -9.68
N GLU A 269 20.06 -3.31 -9.58
CA GLU A 269 19.62 -4.53 -10.27
C GLU A 269 18.73 -4.27 -11.49
N ARG A 270 18.70 -3.03 -12.00
CA ARG A 270 17.81 -2.63 -13.11
C ARG A 270 17.92 -3.55 -14.31
N GLU A 271 19.14 -3.78 -14.81
CA GLU A 271 19.36 -4.61 -16.00
C GLU A 271 18.89 -6.06 -15.79
N ARG A 272 19.10 -6.62 -14.59
CA ARG A 272 18.64 -7.97 -14.27
C ARG A 272 17.11 -8.03 -14.30
N ILE A 273 16.46 -7.07 -13.65
CA ILE A 273 14.98 -7.03 -13.58
C ILE A 273 14.39 -6.86 -14.97
N LEU A 274 14.92 -5.95 -15.79
CA LEU A 274 14.46 -5.74 -17.17
C LEU A 274 14.60 -6.99 -18.02
N LYS A 275 15.71 -7.73 -17.91
CA LYS A 275 15.89 -9.01 -18.61
C LYS A 275 14.86 -10.06 -18.18
N GLU A 276 14.58 -10.14 -16.87
CA GLU A 276 13.54 -11.04 -16.35
C GLU A 276 12.16 -10.69 -16.93
N ILE A 277 11.79 -9.41 -16.93
CA ILE A 277 10.52 -8.92 -17.47
C ILE A 277 10.40 -9.21 -18.97
N GLN A 278 11.46 -8.93 -19.75
CA GLN A 278 11.47 -9.22 -21.20
C GLN A 278 11.34 -10.72 -21.49
N SER A 279 11.92 -11.56 -20.63
CA SER A 279 11.78 -13.02 -20.78
C SER A 279 10.34 -13.49 -20.63
N ILE A 280 9.50 -12.77 -19.89
CA ILE A 280 8.09 -13.11 -19.68
C ILE A 280 7.32 -13.09 -21.01
N LYS A 281 7.45 -12.02 -21.79
CA LYS A 281 6.79 -11.88 -23.10
C LYS A 281 7.21 -12.98 -24.08
N ASN A 282 8.43 -13.48 -23.96
CA ASN A 282 8.96 -14.54 -24.81
C ASN A 282 8.49 -15.94 -24.42
N ASN A 283 8.18 -16.16 -23.12
CA ASN A 283 7.94 -17.48 -22.56
C ASN A 283 6.45 -17.74 -22.24
N PHE A 284 5.62 -16.69 -22.11
CA PHE A 284 4.21 -16.81 -21.74
C PHE A 284 3.33 -16.09 -22.75
N ARG A 285 2.24 -16.72 -23.18
CA ARG A 285 1.25 -16.12 -24.06
C ARG A 285 0.32 -15.21 -23.27
N GLU A 286 -0.24 -14.21 -23.93
CA GLU A 286 -1.24 -13.29 -23.36
C GLU A 286 -2.41 -14.05 -22.70
N GLU A 287 -2.92 -15.09 -23.38
CA GLU A 287 -4.05 -15.88 -22.88
C GLU A 287 -3.73 -16.61 -21.57
N ASP A 288 -2.52 -17.19 -21.44
CA ASP A 288 -2.09 -17.92 -20.24
C ASP A 288 -2.01 -16.98 -19.03
N LEU A 289 -1.48 -15.77 -19.23
CA LEU A 289 -1.42 -14.72 -18.19
C LEU A 289 -2.82 -14.21 -17.83
N ARG A 290 -3.68 -14.01 -18.83
CA ARG A 290 -5.07 -13.59 -18.61
C ARG A 290 -5.89 -14.64 -17.87
N ASP A 291 -5.69 -15.93 -18.18
CA ASP A 291 -6.35 -17.02 -17.46
C ASP A 291 -5.86 -17.17 -16.03
N TYR A 292 -4.58 -16.89 -15.76
CA TYR A 292 -4.10 -16.77 -14.37
C TYR A 292 -4.88 -15.68 -13.62
N ARG A 293 -5.00 -14.46 -14.18
CA ARG A 293 -5.71 -13.34 -13.56
C ARG A 293 -7.17 -13.67 -13.25
N LYS A 294 -7.90 -14.32 -14.15
CA LYS A 294 -9.30 -14.73 -13.94
C LYS A 294 -9.49 -15.68 -12.74
N ARG A 295 -8.43 -16.38 -12.33
CA ARG A 295 -8.47 -17.31 -11.19
C ARG A 295 -8.27 -16.61 -9.84
N ILE A 296 -7.82 -15.36 -9.83
CA ILE A 296 -7.61 -14.58 -8.60
C ILE A 296 -8.99 -14.22 -8.03
N LYS A 297 -9.30 -14.73 -6.85
CA LYS A 297 -10.59 -14.48 -6.16
C LYS A 297 -10.47 -13.49 -5.00
N SER A 298 -9.27 -13.24 -4.53
CA SER A 298 -8.95 -12.25 -3.48
C SER A 298 -7.50 -11.79 -3.65
N LEU A 299 -7.19 -10.60 -3.18
CA LEU A 299 -5.82 -10.06 -3.12
C LEU A 299 -5.09 -10.53 -1.86
#